data_6f4b4efdffa959317e976b7c178e855d
#
_entry.id   6f4b4efdffa959317e976b7c178e855d
#
_cell.length_a   1.000
_cell.length_b   1.000
_cell.length_c   1.000
_cell.angle_alpha   90.00
_cell.angle_beta   90.00
_cell.angle_gamma   90.00
#
_symmetry.space_group_name_H-M   'P 1'
#
loop_
_entity.id
_entity.type
_entity.pdbx_description
1 polymer ?
#
loop_
_entity_poly.entity_id
_entity_poly.type
_entity_poly.pdbx_seq_one_letter_code
_entity_poly.pdbx_strand_id
1 'polypeptide(L)'
;MGKTIILTGGGTAGHVTPNMALIPLLLEDGWTIHYIGSHQGIEKELIAQFPQVTYHGVSSGKLRRYLDLKNLSDPFKVIAGAFQARRLVGQIKPQVIFSKGGFVSVPVVWAGHSRRVPVVVHESDITPGLANKLAIPLCQRVCTTFPEAARAVGEKGVCTGSPIRPSLYAGSRARGLAFTGLPGRLPVLLIMGGSLGAQAINQAVDGCLERLTERYEVIHLRGKGGLNPEL
;
A
#
# COMPACT_ATOMS: atom_id res chain seq x y z
N MET A 1 -25.85 8.97 13.60
CA MET A 1 -24.36 9.01 13.75
C MET A 1 -23.76 8.87 12.37
N GLY A 2 -22.81 9.75 12.01
CA GLY A 2 -22.14 9.65 10.71
C GLY A 2 -21.31 8.38 10.60
N LYS A 3 -21.09 7.87 9.36
CA LYS A 3 -20.22 6.73 9.07
C LYS A 3 -18.75 7.14 9.29
N THR A 4 -17.99 6.45 10.13
CA THR A 4 -16.57 6.74 10.38
C THR A 4 -15.73 5.50 10.20
N ILE A 5 -14.66 5.60 9.41
CA ILE A 5 -13.71 4.53 9.13
C ILE A 5 -12.29 4.97 9.48
N ILE A 6 -11.50 4.04 9.99
CA ILE A 6 -10.04 4.20 10.05
C ILE A 6 -9.42 3.36 8.93
N LEU A 7 -8.60 4.01 8.11
CA LEU A 7 -7.71 3.35 7.15
C LEU A 7 -6.31 3.27 7.75
N THR A 8 -5.60 2.18 7.50
CA THR A 8 -4.21 2.02 7.93
C THR A 8 -3.42 1.18 6.93
N GLY A 9 -2.16 1.46 6.85
CA GLY A 9 -1.21 0.81 5.95
C GLY A 9 0.00 1.72 5.75
N GLY A 10 1.18 1.16 5.52
CA GLY A 10 2.34 2.02 5.34
C GLY A 10 3.66 1.26 5.28
N GLY A 11 4.74 2.04 5.31
CA GLY A 11 6.10 1.55 5.13
C GLY A 11 6.53 1.46 3.67
N THR A 12 5.61 1.21 2.74
CA THR A 12 5.84 1.26 1.28
C THR A 12 4.61 1.81 0.57
N ALA A 13 4.79 2.36 -0.64
CA ALA A 13 3.69 2.85 -1.46
C ALA A 13 2.63 1.75 -1.75
N GLY A 14 3.05 0.49 -1.91
CA GLY A 14 2.15 -0.63 -2.16
C GLY A 14 1.14 -0.90 -1.04
N HIS A 15 1.45 -0.50 0.21
CA HIS A 15 0.51 -0.57 1.33
C HIS A 15 -0.37 0.68 1.46
N VAL A 16 -0.13 1.73 0.68
CA VAL A 16 -0.88 2.99 0.78
C VAL A 16 -1.79 3.19 -0.43
N THR A 17 -1.30 2.91 -1.64
CA THR A 17 -2.04 3.16 -2.89
C THR A 17 -3.40 2.49 -2.97
N PRO A 18 -3.63 1.27 -2.45
CA PRO A 18 -4.98 0.70 -2.41
C PRO A 18 -5.93 1.46 -1.48
N ASN A 19 -5.43 1.99 -0.35
CA ASN A 19 -6.23 2.87 0.51
C ASN A 19 -6.61 4.15 -0.22
N MET A 20 -5.67 4.74 -0.98
CA MET A 20 -5.93 5.93 -1.80
C MET A 20 -6.99 5.66 -2.88
N ALA A 21 -7.08 4.45 -3.40
CA ALA A 21 -8.11 4.08 -4.37
C ALA A 21 -9.51 4.00 -3.73
N LEU A 22 -9.60 3.67 -2.43
CA LEU A 22 -10.85 3.59 -1.68
C LEU A 22 -11.33 4.96 -1.16
N ILE A 23 -10.42 5.90 -0.89
CA ILE A 23 -10.75 7.20 -0.28
C ILE A 23 -11.85 7.94 -1.05
N PRO A 24 -11.77 8.16 -2.38
CA PRO A 24 -12.81 8.88 -3.11
C PRO A 24 -14.18 8.22 -2.98
N LEU A 25 -14.25 6.90 -3.11
CA LEU A 25 -15.49 6.12 -3.03
C LEU A 25 -16.12 6.20 -1.63
N LEU A 26 -15.28 6.16 -0.59
CA LEU A 26 -15.73 6.28 0.78
C LEU A 26 -16.26 7.70 1.08
N LEU A 27 -15.61 8.73 0.54
CA LEU A 27 -16.07 10.13 0.68
C LEU A 27 -17.40 10.34 -0.02
N GLU A 28 -17.58 9.80 -1.24
CA GLU A 28 -18.86 9.83 -1.99
C GLU A 28 -19.98 9.12 -1.22
N ASP A 29 -19.69 8.03 -0.51
CA ASP A 29 -20.64 7.31 0.35
C ASP A 29 -20.83 7.96 1.75
N GLY A 30 -20.26 9.14 1.97
CA GLY A 30 -20.46 9.95 3.17
C GLY A 30 -19.69 9.49 4.41
N TRP A 31 -18.57 8.73 4.22
CA TRP A 31 -17.71 8.35 5.32
C TRP A 31 -16.79 9.48 5.78
N THR A 32 -16.70 9.67 7.09
CA THR A 32 -15.60 10.40 7.72
C THR A 32 -14.39 9.48 7.80
N ILE A 33 -13.28 9.90 7.21
CA ILE A 33 -12.09 9.06 7.06
C ILE A 33 -10.97 9.57 7.96
N HIS A 34 -10.47 8.68 8.81
CA HIS A 34 -9.22 8.87 9.55
C HIS A 34 -8.17 7.90 9.01
N TYR A 35 -6.93 8.37 8.87
CA TYR A 35 -5.81 7.52 8.49
C TYR A 35 -4.81 7.44 9.65
N ILE A 36 -4.50 6.22 10.10
CA ILE A 36 -3.46 6.01 11.10
C ILE A 36 -2.23 5.42 10.42
N GLY A 37 -1.13 6.16 10.45
CA GLY A 37 0.16 5.79 9.87
C GLY A 37 1.31 6.14 10.79
N SER A 38 2.56 6.04 10.33
CA SER A 38 3.72 6.46 11.10
C SER A 38 3.90 7.99 11.05
N HIS A 39 4.69 8.53 12.00
CA HIS A 39 4.95 9.98 12.04
C HIS A 39 5.70 10.52 10.82
N GLN A 40 6.55 9.69 10.19
CA GLN A 40 7.51 10.10 9.13
C GLN A 40 7.54 9.11 7.94
N GLY A 41 6.50 8.29 7.76
CA GLY A 41 6.45 7.34 6.65
C GLY A 41 5.94 7.96 5.35
N ILE A 42 6.19 7.29 4.23
CA ILE A 42 5.69 7.66 2.90
C ILE A 42 4.17 7.80 2.87
N GLU A 43 3.45 7.07 3.73
CA GLU A 43 2.01 7.16 3.86
C GLU A 43 1.54 8.56 4.25
N LYS A 44 2.30 9.29 5.07
CA LYS A 44 1.96 10.66 5.46
C LYS A 44 1.96 11.61 4.25
N GLU A 45 2.98 11.51 3.41
CA GLU A 45 3.10 12.33 2.20
C GLU A 45 2.01 11.97 1.17
N LEU A 46 1.77 10.67 0.99
CA LEU A 46 0.78 10.20 0.02
C LEU A 46 -0.65 10.54 0.42
N ILE A 47 -0.97 10.49 1.72
CA ILE A 47 -2.33 10.81 2.22
C ILE A 47 -2.56 12.32 2.30
N ALA A 48 -1.51 13.14 2.40
CA ALA A 48 -1.63 14.60 2.43
C ALA A 48 -2.33 15.20 1.19
N GLN A 49 -2.38 14.46 0.06
CA GLN A 49 -3.14 14.88 -1.13
C GLN A 49 -4.68 14.77 -0.97
N PHE A 50 -5.17 14.21 0.14
CA PHE A 50 -6.58 14.10 0.48
C PHE A 50 -6.89 14.98 1.71
N PRO A 51 -7.17 16.28 1.55
CA PRO A 51 -7.40 17.19 2.67
C PRO A 51 -8.62 16.84 3.54
N GLN A 52 -9.53 16.01 3.00
CA GLN A 52 -10.72 15.52 3.71
C GLN A 52 -10.39 14.37 4.68
N VAL A 53 -9.19 13.80 4.61
CA VAL A 53 -8.75 12.68 5.47
C VAL A 53 -7.96 13.22 6.64
N THR A 54 -8.38 12.91 7.87
CA THR A 54 -7.62 13.29 9.06
C THR A 54 -6.51 12.28 9.32
N TYR A 55 -5.25 12.71 9.19
CA TYR A 55 -4.08 11.86 9.43
C TYR A 55 -3.65 11.88 10.90
N HIS A 56 -3.35 10.69 11.44
CA HIS A 56 -2.81 10.50 12.80
C HIS A 56 -1.51 9.72 12.74
N GLY A 57 -0.43 10.29 13.27
CA GLY A 57 0.85 9.59 13.40
C GLY A 57 0.93 8.77 14.69
N VAL A 58 1.41 7.53 14.58
CA VAL A 58 1.74 6.67 15.72
C VAL A 58 3.17 6.19 15.64
N SER A 59 3.73 5.82 16.78
CA SER A 59 5.04 5.17 16.83
C SER A 59 4.96 3.80 16.17
N SER A 60 5.90 3.52 15.26
CA SER A 60 6.00 2.24 14.58
C SER A 60 7.44 1.73 14.65
N GLY A 61 7.64 0.49 15.05
CA GLY A 61 8.91 -0.20 14.93
C GLY A 61 9.04 -0.81 13.53
N LYS A 62 10.22 -0.78 12.93
CA LYS A 62 10.53 -1.59 11.75
C LYS A 62 11.18 -2.87 12.22
N LEU A 63 10.47 -3.98 12.20
CA LEU A 63 11.11 -5.31 12.36
C LEU A 63 12.03 -5.54 11.15
N ARG A 64 13.31 -5.18 11.30
CA ARG A 64 14.32 -5.40 10.28
C ARG A 64 14.76 -6.86 10.31
N ARG A 65 14.95 -7.45 9.15
CA ARG A 65 15.43 -8.84 9.01
C ARG A 65 16.91 -9.03 9.38
N TYR A 66 17.63 -7.93 9.71
CA TYR A 66 19.06 -7.93 10.05
C TYR A 66 19.24 -7.53 11.51
N LEU A 67 20.29 -8.09 12.16
CA LEU A 67 20.72 -7.72 13.50
C LEU A 67 21.26 -6.28 13.47
N ASP A 68 20.46 -5.34 13.96
CA ASP A 68 20.80 -3.93 14.12
C ASP A 68 20.52 -3.56 15.60
N LEU A 69 21.40 -2.78 16.22
CA LEU A 69 21.21 -2.27 17.60
C LEU A 69 19.87 -1.53 17.78
N LYS A 70 19.32 -0.98 16.69
CA LYS A 70 17.98 -0.37 16.66
C LYS A 70 16.86 -1.39 16.87
N ASN A 71 17.10 -2.67 16.69
CA ASN A 71 16.14 -3.73 16.98
C ASN A 71 15.81 -3.84 18.46
N LEU A 72 16.67 -3.34 19.35
CA LEU A 72 16.42 -3.33 20.80
C LEU A 72 15.38 -2.29 21.21
N SER A 73 15.28 -1.16 20.47
CA SER A 73 14.30 -0.08 20.74
C SER A 73 12.97 -0.28 20.01
N ASP A 74 12.94 -1.08 18.96
CA ASP A 74 11.76 -1.26 18.11
C ASP A 74 10.58 -1.96 18.83
N PRO A 75 10.76 -2.95 19.72
CA PRO A 75 9.66 -3.50 20.54
C PRO A 75 8.96 -2.45 21.40
N PHE A 76 9.72 -1.56 22.02
CA PHE A 76 9.15 -0.48 22.84
C PHE A 76 8.35 0.53 22.00
N LYS A 77 8.81 0.82 20.77
CA LYS A 77 8.06 1.68 19.82
C LYS A 77 6.77 1.01 19.37
N VAL A 78 6.78 -0.30 19.14
CA VAL A 78 5.57 -1.07 18.80
C VAL A 78 4.56 -1.03 19.94
N ILE A 79 5.01 -1.23 21.18
CA ILE A 79 4.16 -1.16 22.35
C ILE A 79 3.59 0.26 22.54
N ALA A 80 4.43 1.29 22.46
CA ALA A 80 3.99 2.68 22.53
C ALA A 80 2.96 3.00 21.41
N GLY A 81 3.23 2.55 20.17
CA GLY A 81 2.32 2.69 19.05
C GLY A 81 0.98 1.98 19.27
N ALA A 82 0.97 0.82 19.91
CA ALA A 82 -0.24 0.09 20.25
C ALA A 82 -1.12 0.87 21.26
N PHE A 83 -0.52 1.47 22.28
CA PHE A 83 -1.25 2.32 23.22
C PHE A 83 -1.76 3.61 22.57
N GLN A 84 -0.95 4.26 21.71
CA GLN A 84 -1.36 5.43 20.95
C GLN A 84 -2.53 5.10 20.02
N ALA A 85 -2.42 4.02 19.25
CA ALA A 85 -3.50 3.55 18.38
C ALA A 85 -4.77 3.23 19.16
N ARG A 86 -4.65 2.55 20.33
CA ARG A 86 -5.79 2.22 21.18
C ARG A 86 -6.50 3.45 21.73
N ARG A 87 -5.74 4.50 22.09
CA ARG A 87 -6.30 5.79 22.51
C ARG A 87 -7.04 6.45 21.34
N LEU A 88 -6.42 6.54 20.14
CA LEU A 88 -7.03 7.10 18.94
C LEU A 88 -8.32 6.38 18.54
N VAL A 89 -8.31 5.04 18.46
CA VAL A 89 -9.52 4.25 18.16
C VAL A 89 -10.64 4.53 19.17
N GLY A 90 -10.29 4.69 20.46
CA GLY A 90 -11.26 5.04 21.51
C GLY A 90 -11.81 6.45 21.41
N GLN A 91 -11.05 7.40 20.89
CA GLN A 91 -11.49 8.79 20.65
C GLN A 91 -12.33 8.92 19.37
N ILE A 92 -11.88 8.29 18.28
CA ILE A 92 -12.52 8.34 16.97
C ILE A 92 -13.83 7.54 16.95
N LYS A 93 -13.88 6.40 17.68
CA LYS A 93 -15.01 5.47 17.73
C LYS A 93 -15.50 5.05 16.33
N PRO A 94 -14.61 4.51 15.47
CA PRO A 94 -14.97 4.12 14.12
C PRO A 94 -15.90 2.91 14.12
N GLN A 95 -16.72 2.76 13.08
CA GLN A 95 -17.54 1.57 12.84
C GLN A 95 -16.70 0.40 12.30
N VAL A 96 -15.59 0.71 11.61
CA VAL A 96 -14.72 -0.28 10.99
C VAL A 96 -13.29 0.26 10.84
N ILE A 97 -12.33 -0.65 10.88
CA ILE A 97 -10.93 -0.38 10.53
C ILE A 97 -10.59 -1.21 9.31
N PHE A 98 -10.04 -0.57 8.28
CA PHE A 98 -9.50 -1.24 7.10
C PHE A 98 -7.97 -1.17 7.11
N SER A 99 -7.32 -2.33 7.06
CA SER A 99 -5.87 -2.48 7.09
C SER A 99 -5.34 -3.04 5.78
N LYS A 100 -4.46 -2.29 5.11
CA LYS A 100 -3.74 -2.76 3.92
C LYS A 100 -2.44 -3.50 4.27
N GLY A 101 -2.08 -3.54 5.55
CA GLY A 101 -0.86 -4.18 6.01
C GLY A 101 0.33 -3.22 6.14
N GLY A 102 1.52 -3.80 6.24
CA GLY A 102 2.72 -3.09 6.67
C GLY A 102 2.82 -3.01 8.21
N PHE A 103 4.03 -2.84 8.73
CA PHE A 103 4.25 -2.92 10.18
C PHE A 103 3.50 -1.87 10.99
N VAL A 104 3.25 -0.70 10.41
CA VAL A 104 2.49 0.38 11.06
C VAL A 104 1.03 0.00 11.31
N SER A 105 0.46 -0.92 10.53
CA SER A 105 -0.92 -1.36 10.70
C SER A 105 -1.13 -2.33 11.87
N VAL A 106 -0.12 -3.08 12.28
CA VAL A 106 -0.23 -4.10 13.34
C VAL A 106 -0.74 -3.51 14.66
N PRO A 107 -0.18 -2.41 15.19
CA PRO A 107 -0.70 -1.74 16.39
C PRO A 107 -2.15 -1.28 16.23
N VAL A 108 -2.55 -0.85 15.02
CA VAL A 108 -3.90 -0.35 14.75
C VAL A 108 -4.92 -1.49 14.72
N VAL A 109 -4.57 -2.62 14.09
CA VAL A 109 -5.39 -3.84 14.10
C VAL A 109 -5.58 -4.36 15.52
N TRP A 110 -4.50 -4.44 16.30
CA TRP A 110 -4.57 -4.82 17.71
C TRP A 110 -5.48 -3.87 18.51
N ALA A 111 -5.36 -2.57 18.29
CA ALA A 111 -6.19 -1.56 18.92
C ALA A 111 -7.68 -1.74 18.60
N GLY A 112 -8.00 -1.98 17.31
CA GLY A 112 -9.36 -2.29 16.86
C GLY A 112 -9.92 -3.52 17.57
N HIS A 113 -9.19 -4.63 17.54
CA HIS A 113 -9.58 -5.86 18.24
C HIS A 113 -9.82 -5.63 19.73
N SER A 114 -8.90 -4.95 20.44
CA SER A 114 -9.00 -4.66 21.87
C SER A 114 -10.15 -3.73 22.23
N ARG A 115 -10.68 -2.97 21.27
CA ARG A 115 -11.84 -2.06 21.40
C ARG A 115 -13.11 -2.65 20.82
N ARG A 116 -13.08 -3.90 20.36
CA ARG A 116 -14.22 -4.58 19.70
C ARG A 116 -14.73 -3.84 18.46
N VAL A 117 -13.85 -3.09 17.78
CA VAL A 117 -14.13 -2.49 16.48
C VAL A 117 -13.84 -3.51 15.41
N PRO A 118 -14.76 -3.76 14.46
CA PRO A 118 -14.53 -4.66 13.34
C PRO A 118 -13.30 -4.26 12.53
N VAL A 119 -12.45 -5.23 12.21
CA VAL A 119 -11.25 -5.04 11.39
C VAL A 119 -11.37 -5.86 10.12
N VAL A 120 -11.15 -5.22 8.98
CA VAL A 120 -11.00 -5.86 7.66
C VAL A 120 -9.56 -5.66 7.22
N VAL A 121 -8.92 -6.76 6.79
CA VAL A 121 -7.54 -6.75 6.29
C VAL A 121 -7.56 -7.00 4.79
N HIS A 122 -6.65 -6.41 4.05
CA HIS A 122 -6.44 -6.74 2.63
C HIS A 122 -5.03 -7.29 2.41
N GLU A 123 -4.96 -8.45 1.71
CA GLU A 123 -3.71 -9.08 1.29
C GLU A 123 -3.60 -9.05 -0.24
N SER A 124 -2.47 -8.54 -0.73
CA SER A 124 -2.20 -8.46 -2.17
C SER A 124 -1.43 -9.66 -2.72
N ASP A 125 -0.70 -10.35 -1.87
CA ASP A 125 0.16 -11.46 -2.27
C ASP A 125 -0.57 -12.79 -2.14
N ILE A 126 -0.09 -13.82 -2.82
CA ILE A 126 -0.62 -15.19 -2.70
C ILE A 126 -0.41 -15.72 -1.28
N THR A 127 0.72 -15.38 -0.67
CA THR A 127 1.04 -15.74 0.72
C THR A 127 1.06 -14.49 1.60
N PRO A 128 0.32 -14.49 2.72
CA PRO A 128 0.26 -13.33 3.61
C PRO A 128 1.65 -12.92 4.13
N GLY A 129 1.95 -11.64 4.02
CA GLY A 129 3.12 -11.03 4.64
C GLY A 129 3.05 -11.09 6.17
N LEU A 130 4.20 -10.90 6.87
CA LEU A 130 4.28 -11.05 8.33
C LEU A 130 3.27 -10.14 9.07
N ALA A 131 3.12 -8.90 8.64
CA ALA A 131 2.14 -7.98 9.26
C ALA A 131 0.70 -8.53 9.17
N ASN A 132 0.32 -9.05 8.00
CA ASN A 132 -0.99 -9.64 7.81
C ASN A 132 -1.15 -10.98 8.54
N LYS A 133 -0.10 -11.80 8.63
CA LYS A 133 -0.11 -13.01 9.48
C LYS A 133 -0.45 -12.69 10.95
N LEU A 134 0.08 -11.59 11.47
CA LEU A 134 -0.23 -11.12 12.83
C LEU A 134 -1.64 -10.50 12.95
N ALA A 135 -2.16 -9.94 11.86
CA ALA A 135 -3.47 -9.29 11.83
C ALA A 135 -4.64 -10.27 11.61
N ILE A 136 -4.44 -11.33 10.82
CA ILE A 136 -5.49 -12.31 10.46
C ILE A 136 -6.23 -12.92 11.66
N PRO A 137 -5.57 -13.34 12.76
CA PRO A 137 -6.28 -13.86 13.94
C PRO A 137 -7.23 -12.84 14.56
N LEU A 138 -6.91 -11.55 14.46
CA LEU A 138 -7.57 -10.42 15.12
C LEU A 138 -8.65 -9.74 14.27
N CYS A 139 -8.74 -10.08 12.98
CA CYS A 139 -9.70 -9.46 12.05
C CYS A 139 -10.96 -10.32 11.85
N GLN A 140 -12.02 -9.69 11.35
CA GLN A 140 -13.27 -10.35 10.98
C GLN A 140 -13.27 -10.89 9.56
N ARG A 141 -12.61 -10.18 8.62
CA ARG A 141 -12.52 -10.57 7.21
C ARG A 141 -11.16 -10.23 6.65
N VAL A 142 -10.73 -11.03 5.68
CA VAL A 142 -9.51 -10.83 4.90
C VAL A 142 -9.90 -10.77 3.43
N CYS A 143 -9.89 -9.57 2.87
CA CYS A 143 -9.99 -9.37 1.44
C CYS A 143 -8.67 -9.78 0.79
N THR A 144 -8.72 -10.48 -0.34
CA THR A 144 -7.52 -10.94 -1.03
C THR A 144 -7.58 -10.60 -2.52
N THR A 145 -6.41 -10.43 -3.13
CA THR A 145 -6.31 -10.25 -4.58
C THR A 145 -6.54 -11.56 -5.32
N PHE A 146 -6.12 -12.69 -4.73
CA PHE A 146 -6.13 -14.00 -5.37
C PHE A 146 -7.05 -14.99 -4.65
N PRO A 147 -7.79 -15.84 -5.41
CA PRO A 147 -8.63 -16.88 -4.81
C PRO A 147 -7.86 -17.88 -3.94
N GLU A 148 -6.59 -18.17 -4.30
CA GLU A 148 -5.71 -19.06 -3.55
C GLU A 148 -5.44 -18.51 -2.14
N ALA A 149 -5.17 -17.21 -2.05
CA ALA A 149 -4.95 -16.54 -0.76
C ALA A 149 -6.24 -16.55 0.08
N ALA A 150 -7.42 -16.36 -0.53
CA ALA A 150 -8.70 -16.46 0.17
C ALA A 150 -8.91 -17.84 0.75
N ARG A 151 -8.66 -18.89 -0.03
CA ARG A 151 -8.75 -20.28 0.42
C ARG A 151 -7.79 -20.60 1.57
N ALA A 152 -6.55 -20.12 1.48
CA ALA A 152 -5.53 -20.31 2.52
C ALA A 152 -5.88 -19.64 3.86
N VAL A 153 -6.67 -18.56 3.85
CA VAL A 153 -7.15 -17.89 5.06
C VAL A 153 -8.38 -18.60 5.66
N GLY A 154 -9.09 -19.41 4.90
CA GLY A 154 -10.29 -20.12 5.33
C GLY A 154 -11.54 -19.23 5.36
N GLU A 155 -12.43 -19.43 6.33
CA GLU A 155 -13.75 -18.77 6.41
C GLU A 155 -13.72 -17.24 6.47
N LYS A 156 -12.59 -16.64 6.87
CA LYS A 156 -12.42 -15.18 6.88
C LYS A 156 -12.06 -14.62 5.50
N GLY A 157 -11.60 -15.47 4.57
CA GLY A 157 -11.07 -15.07 3.27
C GLY A 157 -12.17 -14.73 2.27
N VAL A 158 -12.05 -13.59 1.60
CA VAL A 158 -12.93 -13.15 0.51
C VAL A 158 -12.05 -12.63 -0.63
N CYS A 159 -12.15 -13.25 -1.81
CA CYS A 159 -11.45 -12.74 -2.99
C CYS A 159 -12.19 -11.52 -3.56
N THR A 160 -11.61 -10.35 -3.39
CA THR A 160 -12.17 -9.06 -3.84
C THR A 160 -11.40 -8.45 -5.01
N GLY A 161 -10.25 -9.00 -5.35
CA GLY A 161 -9.28 -8.32 -6.19
C GLY A 161 -8.54 -7.20 -5.44
N SER A 162 -7.72 -6.43 -6.15
CA SER A 162 -6.96 -5.30 -5.59
C SER A 162 -7.70 -3.98 -5.88
N PRO A 163 -7.85 -3.09 -4.90
CA PRO A 163 -8.37 -1.75 -5.16
C PRO A 163 -7.47 -0.98 -6.12
N ILE A 164 -8.03 -0.55 -7.25
CA ILE A 164 -7.33 0.17 -8.32
C ILE A 164 -8.01 1.52 -8.51
N ARG A 165 -7.21 2.59 -8.64
CA ARG A 165 -7.73 3.94 -8.85
C ARG A 165 -8.52 4.03 -10.15
N PRO A 166 -9.73 4.62 -10.15
CA PRO A 166 -10.55 4.75 -11.36
C PRO A 166 -9.84 5.45 -12.52
N SER A 167 -8.93 6.39 -12.21
CA SER A 167 -8.12 7.10 -13.21
C SER A 167 -7.26 6.19 -14.10
N LEU A 168 -6.89 4.99 -13.63
CA LEU A 168 -6.12 4.03 -14.42
C LEU A 168 -6.96 3.39 -15.53
N TYR A 169 -8.28 3.25 -15.32
CA TYR A 169 -9.19 2.74 -16.35
C TYR A 169 -9.54 3.79 -17.41
N ALA A 170 -9.36 5.08 -17.10
CA ALA A 170 -9.57 6.18 -18.03
C ALA A 170 -8.36 6.46 -18.94
N GLY A 171 -7.35 5.59 -18.92
CA GLY A 171 -6.17 5.70 -19.77
C GLY A 171 -6.51 5.56 -21.27
N SER A 172 -5.74 6.22 -22.15
CA SER A 172 -5.82 6.01 -23.58
C SER A 172 -4.42 5.98 -24.21
N ARG A 173 -4.25 5.12 -25.21
CA ARG A 173 -3.00 5.02 -25.96
C ARG A 173 -2.59 6.37 -26.57
N ALA A 174 -3.54 7.10 -27.16
CA ALA A 174 -3.28 8.38 -27.79
C ALA A 174 -2.70 9.41 -26.79
N ARG A 175 -3.29 9.52 -25.59
CA ARG A 175 -2.77 10.40 -24.53
C ARG A 175 -1.40 9.94 -24.03
N GLY A 176 -1.18 8.63 -23.92
CA GLY A 176 0.12 8.07 -23.51
C GLY A 176 1.22 8.40 -24.51
N LEU A 177 0.97 8.23 -25.81
CA LEU A 177 1.91 8.59 -26.86
C LEU A 177 2.21 10.10 -26.88
N ALA A 178 1.18 10.93 -26.79
CA ALA A 178 1.36 12.38 -26.71
C ALA A 178 2.18 12.82 -25.50
N PHE A 179 1.96 12.19 -24.33
CA PHE A 179 2.72 12.48 -23.10
C PHE A 179 4.19 12.08 -23.19
N THR A 180 4.49 10.93 -23.83
CA THR A 180 5.85 10.40 -23.95
C THR A 180 6.61 10.92 -25.17
N GLY A 181 5.93 11.55 -26.12
CA GLY A 181 6.50 11.99 -27.41
C GLY A 181 6.83 10.82 -28.36
N LEU A 182 6.35 9.61 -28.06
CA LEU A 182 6.59 8.45 -28.91
C LEU A 182 5.74 8.51 -30.19
N PRO A 183 6.33 8.14 -31.37
CA PRO A 183 5.61 8.21 -32.65
C PRO A 183 4.51 7.17 -32.78
N GLY A 184 4.50 6.11 -31.98
CA GLY A 184 3.49 5.05 -31.99
C GLY A 184 3.54 4.15 -33.22
N ARG A 185 4.70 4.05 -33.90
CA ARG A 185 4.93 3.21 -35.08
C ARG A 185 5.12 1.74 -34.73
N LEU A 186 5.69 1.47 -33.56
CA LEU A 186 5.91 0.13 -33.02
C LEU A 186 5.01 -0.11 -31.79
N PRO A 187 4.84 -1.37 -31.36
CA PRO A 187 4.22 -1.67 -30.06
C PRO A 187 5.01 -1.02 -28.93
N VAL A 188 4.31 -0.42 -27.97
CA VAL A 188 4.95 0.20 -26.79
C VAL A 188 5.18 -0.85 -25.71
N LEU A 189 6.43 -0.97 -25.26
CA LEU A 189 6.84 -1.81 -24.16
C LEU A 189 7.11 -0.95 -22.91
N LEU A 190 6.26 -1.05 -21.89
CA LEU A 190 6.44 -0.39 -20.62
C LEU A 190 7.12 -1.34 -19.62
N ILE A 191 8.29 -0.96 -19.13
CA ILE A 191 9.06 -1.71 -18.14
C ILE A 191 9.16 -0.88 -16.86
N MET A 192 8.85 -1.49 -15.71
CA MET A 192 8.87 -0.80 -14.42
C MET A 192 9.22 -1.74 -13.26
N GLY A 193 10.08 -1.29 -12.37
CA GLY A 193 10.57 -2.03 -11.19
C GLY A 193 9.99 -1.53 -9.86
N GLY A 194 8.82 -0.88 -9.86
CA GLY A 194 8.23 -0.24 -8.68
C GLY A 194 8.82 1.16 -8.42
N SER A 195 8.41 1.80 -7.32
CA SER A 195 8.72 3.21 -7.02
C SER A 195 10.21 3.49 -6.78
N LEU A 196 10.95 2.51 -6.28
CA LEU A 196 12.40 2.62 -6.03
C LEU A 196 13.25 2.14 -7.21
N GLY A 197 12.62 1.56 -8.24
CA GLY A 197 13.29 0.83 -9.29
C GLY A 197 13.73 -0.57 -8.86
N ALA A 198 14.20 -1.36 -9.81
CA ALA A 198 14.77 -2.69 -9.57
C ALA A 198 16.07 -2.83 -10.36
N GLN A 199 17.19 -2.85 -9.67
CA GLN A 199 18.52 -2.88 -10.31
C GLN A 199 18.68 -4.08 -11.27
N ALA A 200 18.22 -5.26 -10.87
CA ALA A 200 18.29 -6.45 -11.72
C ALA A 200 17.47 -6.30 -13.02
N ILE A 201 16.29 -5.68 -12.95
CA ILE A 201 15.49 -5.38 -14.14
C ILE A 201 16.20 -4.34 -14.99
N ASN A 202 16.72 -3.27 -14.39
CA ASN A 202 17.43 -2.22 -15.11
C ASN A 202 18.62 -2.80 -15.89
N GLN A 203 19.46 -3.61 -15.24
CA GLN A 203 20.62 -4.27 -15.87
C GLN A 203 20.23 -5.22 -17.00
N ALA A 204 19.15 -6.00 -16.80
CA ALA A 204 18.67 -6.91 -17.84
C ALA A 204 18.19 -6.16 -19.08
N VAL A 205 17.47 -5.03 -18.88
CA VAL A 205 17.00 -4.18 -19.99
C VAL A 205 18.19 -3.52 -20.68
N ASP A 206 19.15 -2.97 -19.95
CA ASP A 206 20.35 -2.35 -20.53
C ASP A 206 21.11 -3.32 -21.43
N GLY A 207 21.25 -4.58 -21.01
CA GLY A 207 21.94 -5.62 -21.80
C GLY A 207 21.21 -6.07 -23.07
N CYS A 208 19.97 -5.66 -23.29
CA CYS A 208 19.20 -6.04 -24.49
C CYS A 208 18.47 -4.85 -25.15
N LEU A 209 18.75 -3.62 -24.74
CA LEU A 209 18.00 -2.44 -25.17
C LEU A 209 18.02 -2.25 -26.70
N GLU A 210 19.17 -2.40 -27.36
CA GLU A 210 19.28 -2.29 -28.82
C GLU A 210 18.32 -3.25 -29.53
N ARG A 211 18.27 -4.50 -29.11
CA ARG A 211 17.37 -5.51 -29.68
C ARG A 211 15.91 -5.23 -29.38
N LEU A 212 15.62 -4.62 -28.25
CA LEU A 212 14.26 -4.23 -27.88
C LEU A 212 13.77 -3.07 -28.75
N THR A 213 14.62 -2.07 -28.99
CA THR A 213 14.27 -0.87 -29.77
C THR A 213 14.10 -1.14 -31.26
N GLU A 214 14.63 -2.26 -31.78
CA GLU A 214 14.32 -2.72 -33.16
C GLU A 214 12.84 -3.10 -33.35
N ARG A 215 12.15 -3.50 -32.27
CA ARG A 215 10.79 -4.08 -32.31
C ARG A 215 9.74 -3.32 -31.50
N TYR A 216 10.20 -2.49 -30.56
CA TYR A 216 9.33 -1.81 -29.59
C TYR A 216 9.75 -0.35 -29.40
N GLU A 217 8.77 0.49 -29.12
CA GLU A 217 9.00 1.78 -28.50
C GLU A 217 9.07 1.54 -26.98
N VAL A 218 10.25 1.74 -26.36
CA VAL A 218 10.51 1.34 -24.98
C VAL A 218 10.32 2.51 -24.01
N ILE A 219 9.49 2.31 -22.99
CA ILE A 219 9.38 3.18 -21.83
C ILE A 219 9.91 2.42 -20.62
N HIS A 220 11.03 2.88 -20.03
CA HIS A 220 11.64 2.21 -18.91
C HIS A 220 11.67 3.11 -17.67
N LEU A 221 10.81 2.79 -16.67
CA LEU A 221 10.79 3.46 -15.38
C LEU A 221 11.84 2.83 -14.45
N ARG A 222 13.00 3.44 -14.39
CA ARG A 222 14.21 2.90 -13.74
C ARG A 222 14.29 3.16 -12.23
N GLY A 223 13.43 4.02 -11.70
CA GLY A 223 13.47 4.49 -10.31
C GLY A 223 14.41 5.68 -10.11
N LYS A 224 14.40 6.24 -8.90
CA LYS A 224 15.19 7.43 -8.56
C LYS A 224 16.69 7.13 -8.66
N GLY A 225 17.42 7.92 -9.45
CA GLY A 225 18.86 7.75 -9.66
C GLY A 225 19.26 6.59 -10.56
N GLY A 226 18.27 5.93 -11.21
CA GLY A 226 18.53 4.77 -12.08
C GLY A 226 18.86 5.10 -13.54
N LEU A 227 19.05 6.37 -13.89
CA LEU A 227 19.45 6.75 -15.25
C LEU A 227 20.85 6.22 -15.55
N ASN A 228 21.01 5.61 -16.72
CA ASN A 228 22.31 5.24 -17.26
C ASN A 228 22.70 6.30 -18.31
N PRO A 229 23.72 7.13 -18.04
CA PRO A 229 24.13 8.18 -18.97
C PRO A 229 24.79 7.66 -20.26
N GLU A 230 25.10 6.38 -20.34
CA GLU A 230 25.71 5.72 -21.52
C GLU A 230 24.66 5.19 -22.51
N LEU A 231 23.38 5.27 -22.16
CA LEU A 231 22.22 4.93 -22.98
C LEU A 231 21.47 6.18 -23.39
#